data_486fd2c924fb1cdc5c38607dac11c198
#
_entry.id   486fd2c924fb1cdc5c38607dac11c198
#
_cell.length_a   1.000
_cell.length_b   1.000
_cell.length_c   1.000
_cell.angle_alpha   90.00
_cell.angle_beta   90.00
_cell.angle_gamma   90.00
#
_symmetry.space_group_name_H-M   'P 1'
#
loop_
_entity.id
_entity.type
_entity.pdbx_description
1 polymer ?
#
loop_
_entity_poly.entity_id
_entity_poly.type
_entity_poly.pdbx_seq_one_letter_code
_entity_poly.pdbx_strand_id
1 'polypeptide(L)'
;QMCIRDRFNAVLNILAAPFWSEDPDVYKAMISVVQKLNGHWDAFVNADLPIYDSKAKAAIDTLKKAEEWADSNGYNNGFSKVYWPQVQYAGKVYHLSTQATVTMQRVDNSHDNIPMESPSNKEIMCTAQYFGANSENEGFDQQDGNELNSKGITTAVFWGGLWVLWGPHTAYYEYGSDGVARYIFDVNIRMLMYITNGFQRRHGTQIDSTMDLSLQQSILIDEQEELDSLKGRGALIGDPTVEFLETANPTSNLMNGDFVWDISATPTPPFKSGTARVSYTDE
;
A
#
# COMPACT_ATOMS: atom_id res chain seq x y z
N GLN A 1 7.97 -3.93 -19.83
CA GLN A 1 8.00 -2.93 -18.71
C GLN A 1 8.62 -1.59 -19.14
N MET A 2 9.69 -1.56 -19.90
CA MET A 2 10.22 -0.31 -20.48
C MET A 2 9.17 0.48 -21.30
N CYS A 3 8.25 -0.21 -21.97
CA CYS A 3 7.26 0.42 -22.84
C CYS A 3 6.23 1.33 -22.13
N ILE A 4 5.92 1.12 -20.84
CA ILE A 4 4.88 1.91 -20.15
C ILE A 4 5.40 3.32 -19.87
N ARG A 5 6.60 3.45 -19.29
CA ARG A 5 7.19 4.75 -19.02
C ARG A 5 7.48 5.53 -20.29
N ASP A 6 8.14 4.89 -21.27
CA ASP A 6 8.55 5.52 -22.54
C ASP A 6 7.33 5.94 -23.37
N ARG A 7 6.24 5.18 -23.28
CA ARG A 7 5.02 5.46 -24.04
C ARG A 7 4.07 6.45 -23.36
N PHE A 8 4.00 6.43 -22.01
CA PHE A 8 3.03 7.22 -21.25
C PHE A 8 3.67 8.23 -20.31
N ASN A 9 4.99 8.27 -20.22
CA ASN A 9 5.75 9.08 -19.24
C ASN A 9 5.22 8.91 -17.79
N ALA A 10 4.79 7.70 -17.44
CA ALA A 10 4.18 7.38 -16.16
C ALA A 10 5.03 6.38 -15.38
N VAL A 11 5.12 6.58 -14.07
CA VAL A 11 5.71 5.64 -13.13
C VAL A 11 4.63 4.69 -12.64
N LEU A 12 4.92 3.39 -12.61
CA LEU A 12 4.00 2.39 -12.06
C LEU A 12 4.00 2.52 -10.53
N ASN A 13 2.88 2.93 -9.94
CA ASN A 13 2.74 3.06 -8.48
C ASN A 13 2.06 1.84 -7.85
N ILE A 14 1.21 1.13 -8.59
CA ILE A 14 0.49 -0.06 -8.12
C ILE A 14 0.66 -1.18 -9.14
N LEU A 15 1.09 -2.35 -8.67
CA LEU A 15 1.16 -3.59 -9.44
C LEU A 15 0.07 -4.53 -8.95
N ALA A 16 -0.85 -4.89 -9.84
CA ALA A 16 -1.88 -5.88 -9.56
C ALA A 16 -1.88 -6.95 -10.67
N ALA A 17 -2.05 -8.20 -10.28
CA ALA A 17 -2.16 -9.34 -11.18
C ALA A 17 -3.31 -10.24 -10.72
N PRO A 18 -4.58 -9.79 -10.83
CA PRO A 18 -5.74 -10.56 -10.39
C PRO A 18 -5.72 -11.97 -10.99
N PHE A 19 -6.12 -12.98 -10.23
CA PHE A 19 -6.02 -14.39 -10.55
C PHE A 19 -4.57 -14.94 -10.48
N TRP A 20 -3.59 -14.27 -11.12
CA TRP A 20 -2.20 -14.75 -11.14
C TRP A 20 -1.50 -14.59 -9.80
N SER A 21 -1.86 -13.55 -9.03
CA SER A 21 -1.29 -13.29 -7.70
C SER A 21 -1.73 -14.29 -6.62
N GLU A 22 -2.66 -15.19 -6.93
CA GLU A 22 -3.05 -16.33 -6.10
C GLU A 22 -1.98 -17.44 -6.08
N ASP A 23 -1.04 -17.43 -7.05
CA ASP A 23 0.12 -18.32 -7.05
C ASP A 23 1.25 -17.69 -6.21
N PRO A 24 1.77 -18.39 -5.16
CA PRO A 24 2.82 -17.87 -4.31
C PRO A 24 4.12 -17.50 -5.04
N ASP A 25 4.45 -18.18 -6.12
CA ASP A 25 5.66 -17.89 -6.90
C ASP A 25 5.48 -16.58 -7.69
N VAL A 26 4.27 -16.34 -8.23
CA VAL A 26 3.92 -15.07 -8.88
C VAL A 26 3.93 -13.93 -7.86
N TYR A 27 3.31 -14.13 -6.69
CA TYR A 27 3.33 -13.13 -5.62
C TYR A 27 4.76 -12.75 -5.20
N LYS A 28 5.63 -13.73 -4.96
CA LYS A 28 7.05 -13.50 -4.63
C LYS A 28 7.78 -12.74 -5.74
N ALA A 29 7.51 -13.08 -7.00
CA ALA A 29 8.09 -12.38 -8.14
C ALA A 29 7.60 -10.91 -8.21
N MET A 30 6.32 -10.64 -7.94
CA MET A 30 5.77 -9.29 -7.85
C MET A 30 6.48 -8.48 -6.76
N ILE A 31 6.62 -9.04 -5.55
CA ILE A 31 7.32 -8.39 -4.43
C ILE A 31 8.78 -8.09 -4.77
N SER A 32 9.49 -9.01 -5.41
CA SER A 32 10.89 -8.82 -5.77
C SER A 32 11.12 -7.71 -6.80
N VAL A 33 10.13 -7.48 -7.67
CA VAL A 33 10.23 -6.48 -8.75
C VAL A 33 9.87 -5.08 -8.28
N VAL A 34 8.87 -4.93 -7.37
CA VAL A 34 8.30 -3.61 -7.04
C VAL A 34 9.22 -2.68 -6.25
N GLN A 35 10.25 -3.20 -5.61
CA GLN A 35 11.19 -2.38 -4.83
C GLN A 35 12.29 -1.75 -5.69
N LYS A 36 12.42 -2.13 -6.95
CA LYS A 36 13.41 -1.56 -7.90
C LYS A 36 12.96 -1.74 -9.34
N LEU A 37 11.75 -1.31 -9.69
CA LEU A 37 11.31 -1.29 -11.08
C LEU A 37 12.28 -0.48 -11.95
N ASN A 38 12.86 -1.11 -12.97
CA ASN A 38 13.93 -0.54 -13.80
C ASN A 38 15.15 -0.02 -13.00
N GLY A 39 15.38 -0.59 -11.82
CA GLY A 39 16.50 -0.22 -10.95
C GLY A 39 16.26 1.03 -10.07
N HIS A 40 15.11 1.72 -10.20
CA HIS A 40 14.89 3.00 -9.54
C HIS A 40 13.56 3.11 -8.79
N TRP A 41 12.43 2.65 -9.39
CA TRP A 41 11.10 3.01 -8.93
C TRP A 41 10.54 1.99 -7.95
N ASP A 42 9.83 2.49 -6.96
CA ASP A 42 9.07 1.68 -6.02
C ASP A 42 7.60 1.63 -6.41
N ALA A 43 6.96 0.46 -6.25
CA ALA A 43 5.53 0.29 -6.43
C ALA A 43 4.93 -0.59 -5.34
N PHE A 44 3.63 -0.47 -5.13
CA PHE A 44 2.86 -1.24 -4.15
C PHE A 44 2.12 -2.40 -4.83
N VAL A 45 2.08 -3.56 -4.18
CA VAL A 45 1.45 -4.77 -4.72
C VAL A 45 0.04 -4.93 -4.16
N ASN A 46 -0.95 -5.13 -5.04
CA ASN A 46 -2.26 -5.65 -4.69
C ASN A 46 -2.37 -7.10 -5.16
N ALA A 47 -2.55 -8.04 -4.23
CA ALA A 47 -2.59 -9.47 -4.50
C ALA A 47 -3.83 -10.13 -3.89
N ASP A 48 -4.36 -11.16 -4.53
CA ASP A 48 -5.48 -11.94 -4.03
C ASP A 48 -4.99 -13.22 -3.35
N LEU A 49 -5.68 -13.65 -2.31
CA LEU A 49 -5.63 -15.02 -1.82
C LEU A 49 -6.66 -15.85 -2.57
N PRO A 50 -6.36 -17.13 -2.88
CA PRO A 50 -7.29 -18.00 -3.60
C PRO A 50 -8.49 -18.40 -2.73
N ILE A 51 -9.61 -18.64 -3.36
CA ILE A 51 -10.79 -19.31 -2.76
C ILE A 51 -10.73 -20.83 -2.91
N TYR A 52 -9.74 -21.34 -3.66
CA TYR A 52 -9.52 -22.76 -3.89
C TYR A 52 -8.03 -23.04 -4.11
N ASP A 53 -7.46 -23.90 -3.29
CA ASP A 53 -6.09 -24.36 -3.50
C ASP A 53 -6.08 -25.51 -4.51
N SER A 54 -5.55 -25.25 -5.70
CA SER A 54 -5.48 -26.22 -6.79
C SER A 54 -4.46 -27.34 -6.52
N LYS A 55 -3.42 -27.07 -5.71
CA LYS A 55 -2.38 -28.05 -5.33
C LYS A 55 -2.91 -29.01 -4.26
N ALA A 56 -3.53 -28.48 -3.22
CA ALA A 56 -4.15 -29.28 -2.17
C ALA A 56 -5.54 -29.83 -2.54
N LYS A 57 -6.13 -29.35 -3.63
CA LYS A 57 -7.51 -29.64 -4.07
C LYS A 57 -8.54 -29.38 -2.97
N ALA A 58 -8.38 -28.27 -2.25
CA ALA A 58 -9.18 -27.91 -1.11
C ALA A 58 -9.80 -26.49 -1.27
N ALA A 59 -11.03 -26.33 -0.82
CA ALA A 59 -11.68 -25.03 -0.76
C ALA A 59 -11.09 -24.19 0.38
N ILE A 60 -10.84 -22.90 0.11
CA ILE A 60 -10.44 -21.88 1.06
C ILE A 60 -11.66 -20.96 1.24
N ASP A 61 -12.64 -21.44 1.98
CA ASP A 61 -13.98 -20.87 2.10
C ASP A 61 -14.32 -20.38 3.52
N THR A 62 -13.34 -20.40 4.43
CA THR A 62 -13.48 -19.87 5.79
C THR A 62 -12.32 -18.94 6.12
N LEU A 63 -12.53 -18.00 7.07
CA LEU A 63 -11.53 -17.05 7.54
C LEU A 63 -10.24 -17.78 7.93
N LYS A 64 -10.36 -18.77 8.80
CA LYS A 64 -9.24 -19.55 9.31
C LYS A 64 -8.42 -20.22 8.19
N LYS A 65 -9.09 -20.81 7.18
CA LYS A 65 -8.37 -21.40 6.04
C LYS A 65 -7.64 -20.35 5.21
N ALA A 66 -8.21 -19.15 5.05
CA ALA A 66 -7.55 -18.06 4.33
C ALA A 66 -6.31 -17.57 5.07
N GLU A 67 -6.40 -17.40 6.40
CA GLU A 67 -5.28 -17.04 7.26
C GLU A 67 -4.16 -18.09 7.23
N GLU A 68 -4.49 -19.35 7.47
CA GLU A 68 -3.54 -20.47 7.45
C GLU A 68 -2.86 -20.61 6.08
N TRP A 69 -3.61 -20.40 5.01
CA TRP A 69 -3.06 -20.47 3.65
C TRP A 69 -2.11 -19.29 3.38
N ALA A 70 -2.48 -18.07 3.77
CA ALA A 70 -1.65 -16.88 3.61
C ALA A 70 -0.32 -17.01 4.36
N ASP A 71 -0.37 -17.44 5.63
CA ASP A 71 0.80 -17.67 6.48
C ASP A 71 1.71 -18.74 5.89
N SER A 72 1.14 -19.88 5.48
CA SER A 72 1.90 -21.01 4.93
C SER A 72 2.58 -20.70 3.60
N ASN A 73 2.06 -19.73 2.83
CA ASN A 73 2.55 -19.35 1.51
C ASN A 73 3.32 -18.01 1.51
N GLY A 74 3.48 -17.38 2.68
CA GLY A 74 4.32 -16.19 2.85
C GLY A 74 3.73 -14.90 2.30
N TYR A 75 2.40 -14.73 2.37
CA TYR A 75 1.70 -13.48 2.00
C TYR A 75 1.74 -12.46 3.15
N ASN A 76 2.94 -12.03 3.53
CA ASN A 76 3.20 -11.20 4.71
C ASN A 76 4.16 -10.02 4.45
N ASN A 77 4.18 -9.47 3.25
CA ASN A 77 5.14 -8.43 2.88
C ASN A 77 4.58 -7.02 3.05
N GLY A 78 5.37 -6.09 3.62
CA GLY A 78 4.97 -4.70 3.87
C GLY A 78 4.81 -3.83 2.61
N PHE A 79 5.29 -4.29 1.46
CA PHE A 79 5.08 -3.61 0.17
C PHE A 79 3.82 -4.12 -0.56
N SER A 80 2.98 -4.87 0.14
CA SER A 80 1.77 -5.43 -0.43
C SER A 80 0.56 -5.33 0.48
N LYS A 81 -0.59 -5.43 -0.14
CA LYS A 81 -1.89 -5.65 0.48
C LYS A 81 -2.53 -6.88 -0.15
N VAL A 82 -3.06 -7.76 0.68
CA VAL A 82 -3.69 -9.00 0.24
C VAL A 82 -5.18 -8.98 0.50
N TYR A 83 -5.94 -9.61 -0.39
CA TYR A 83 -7.39 -9.52 -0.43
C TYR A 83 -8.03 -10.90 -0.48
N TRP A 84 -9.09 -11.07 0.31
CA TRP A 84 -9.92 -12.26 0.34
C TRP A 84 -11.31 -11.92 0.92
N PRO A 85 -12.40 -12.55 0.46
CA PRO A 85 -12.55 -13.44 -0.70
C PRO A 85 -12.72 -12.68 -2.02
N GLN A 86 -13.19 -13.37 -3.05
CA GLN A 86 -13.69 -12.72 -4.26
C GLN A 86 -15.05 -12.06 -3.99
N VAL A 87 -15.51 -11.19 -4.90
CA VAL A 87 -16.78 -10.47 -4.77
C VAL A 87 -17.64 -10.61 -6.02
N GLN A 88 -18.95 -10.54 -5.84
CA GLN A 88 -19.90 -10.52 -6.95
C GLN A 88 -20.41 -9.09 -7.22
N TYR A 89 -20.57 -8.76 -8.49
CA TYR A 89 -21.24 -7.55 -8.94
C TYR A 89 -21.83 -7.73 -10.33
N ALA A 90 -23.07 -7.28 -10.54
CA ALA A 90 -23.78 -7.36 -11.82
C ALA A 90 -23.73 -8.77 -12.46
N GLY A 91 -23.89 -9.83 -11.67
CA GLY A 91 -23.89 -11.22 -12.10
C GLY A 91 -22.54 -11.81 -12.49
N LYS A 92 -21.45 -11.11 -12.17
CA LYS A 92 -20.06 -11.58 -12.41
C LYS A 92 -19.29 -11.64 -11.10
N VAL A 93 -18.26 -12.49 -11.08
CA VAL A 93 -17.31 -12.62 -9.99
C VAL A 93 -16.03 -11.87 -10.34
N TYR A 94 -15.51 -11.12 -9.39
CA TYR A 94 -14.30 -10.33 -9.51
C TYR A 94 -13.33 -10.66 -8.37
N HIS A 95 -12.05 -10.64 -8.68
CA HIS A 95 -11.01 -10.61 -7.66
C HIS A 95 -11.08 -9.29 -6.90
N LEU A 96 -10.97 -9.35 -5.57
CA LEU A 96 -11.14 -8.16 -4.73
C LEU A 96 -10.01 -7.16 -4.95
N SER A 97 -8.79 -7.62 -5.31
CA SER A 97 -7.67 -6.74 -5.68
C SER A 97 -8.01 -5.80 -6.84
N THR A 98 -8.86 -6.24 -7.79
CA THR A 98 -9.32 -5.39 -8.91
C THR A 98 -10.14 -4.21 -8.39
N GLN A 99 -11.13 -4.49 -7.52
CA GLN A 99 -11.98 -3.45 -6.91
C GLN A 99 -11.14 -2.52 -6.02
N ALA A 100 -10.22 -3.10 -5.27
CA ALA A 100 -9.31 -2.37 -4.39
C ALA A 100 -8.40 -1.41 -5.17
N THR A 101 -7.82 -1.88 -6.28
CA THR A 101 -6.95 -1.04 -7.12
C THR A 101 -7.70 0.17 -7.69
N VAL A 102 -8.93 -0.04 -8.19
CA VAL A 102 -9.79 1.06 -8.67
C VAL A 102 -10.13 2.02 -7.52
N THR A 103 -10.43 1.48 -6.34
CA THR A 103 -10.75 2.30 -5.17
C THR A 103 -9.54 3.10 -4.69
N MET A 104 -8.34 2.50 -4.63
CA MET A 104 -7.11 3.22 -4.34
C MET A 104 -6.89 4.39 -5.29
N GLN A 105 -7.00 4.15 -6.61
CA GLN A 105 -6.82 5.20 -7.61
C GLN A 105 -7.86 6.33 -7.46
N ARG A 106 -9.12 5.99 -7.14
CA ARG A 106 -10.17 6.97 -6.91
C ARG A 106 -9.89 7.84 -5.68
N VAL A 107 -9.43 7.21 -4.60
CA VAL A 107 -9.06 7.90 -3.35
C VAL A 107 -7.85 8.80 -3.59
N ASP A 108 -6.78 8.28 -4.20
CA ASP A 108 -5.60 9.07 -4.52
C ASP A 108 -5.94 10.29 -5.40
N ASN A 109 -6.78 10.07 -6.43
CA ASN A 109 -7.20 11.16 -7.33
C ASN A 109 -8.00 12.25 -6.60
N SER A 110 -8.75 11.91 -5.54
CA SER A 110 -9.45 12.91 -4.71
C SER A 110 -8.50 13.77 -3.86
N HIS A 111 -7.24 13.35 -3.75
CA HIS A 111 -6.16 14.03 -3.05
C HIS A 111 -5.01 14.44 -3.98
N ASP A 112 -5.30 14.86 -5.21
CA ASP A 112 -4.31 15.28 -6.23
C ASP A 112 -3.27 14.18 -6.54
N ASN A 113 -3.66 12.92 -6.52
CA ASN A 113 -2.83 11.71 -6.66
C ASN A 113 -1.79 11.50 -5.55
N ILE A 114 -2.01 12.09 -4.38
CA ILE A 114 -1.23 11.83 -3.17
C ILE A 114 -1.88 10.65 -2.42
N PRO A 115 -1.15 9.55 -2.15
CA PRO A 115 -1.71 8.36 -1.49
C PRO A 115 -1.79 8.52 0.04
N MET A 116 -2.39 9.63 0.51
CA MET A 116 -2.46 10.01 1.92
C MET A 116 -3.64 9.42 2.69
N GLU A 117 -4.59 8.80 1.98
CA GLU A 117 -5.76 8.18 2.60
C GLU A 117 -5.85 6.69 2.21
N SER A 118 -6.22 5.83 3.18
CA SER A 118 -6.44 4.41 2.92
C SER A 118 -7.73 4.17 2.12
N PRO A 119 -7.75 3.18 1.22
CA PRO A 119 -8.99 2.74 0.56
C PRO A 119 -9.94 1.99 1.51
N SER A 120 -9.51 1.72 2.74
CA SER A 120 -10.37 1.10 3.76
C SER A 120 -11.58 1.95 4.07
N ASN A 121 -12.73 1.30 4.29
CA ASN A 121 -14.03 1.95 4.51
C ASN A 121 -14.49 2.84 3.34
N LYS A 122 -14.04 2.54 2.12
CA LYS A 122 -14.52 3.19 0.89
C LYS A 122 -15.37 2.23 0.08
N GLU A 123 -16.43 2.77 -0.52
CA GLU A 123 -17.38 2.01 -1.33
C GLU A 123 -16.69 1.30 -2.50
N ILE A 124 -17.11 0.06 -2.75
CA ILE A 124 -16.73 -0.77 -3.88
C ILE A 124 -17.96 -1.27 -4.64
N MET A 125 -17.77 -1.65 -5.90
CA MET A 125 -18.82 -2.30 -6.68
C MET A 125 -18.93 -3.77 -6.28
N CYS A 126 -19.82 -4.04 -5.33
CA CYS A 126 -20.05 -5.37 -4.74
C CYS A 126 -21.52 -5.52 -4.39
N THR A 127 -22.05 -6.72 -4.55
CA THR A 127 -23.40 -7.12 -4.09
C THR A 127 -23.36 -8.28 -3.10
N ALA A 128 -22.28 -9.07 -3.13
CA ALA A 128 -22.05 -10.18 -2.21
C ALA A 128 -20.56 -10.59 -2.20
N GLN A 129 -20.12 -11.18 -1.12
CA GLN A 129 -18.87 -11.95 -1.06
C GLN A 129 -19.04 -13.26 -1.85
N TYR A 130 -17.93 -13.81 -2.36
CA TYR A 130 -17.96 -15.05 -3.12
C TYR A 130 -16.81 -15.99 -2.73
N PHE A 131 -17.16 -17.19 -2.31
CA PHE A 131 -16.25 -18.21 -1.76
C PHE A 131 -16.12 -19.44 -2.65
N GLY A 132 -16.72 -19.42 -3.84
CA GLY A 132 -16.78 -20.55 -4.78
C GLY A 132 -18.20 -21.07 -4.98
N ALA A 133 -18.44 -21.70 -6.14
CA ALA A 133 -19.78 -22.15 -6.55
C ALA A 133 -20.38 -23.24 -5.63
N ASN A 134 -19.53 -24.01 -4.93
CA ASN A 134 -19.94 -25.10 -4.04
C ASN A 134 -19.64 -24.78 -2.56
N SER A 135 -19.40 -23.52 -2.22
CA SER A 135 -19.17 -23.12 -0.84
C SER A 135 -20.49 -23.05 -0.07
N GLU A 136 -20.46 -23.52 1.18
CA GLU A 136 -21.56 -23.36 2.14
C GLU A 136 -21.45 -22.03 2.90
N ASN A 137 -20.42 -21.23 2.66
CA ASN A 137 -20.23 -19.94 3.29
C ASN A 137 -21.17 -18.91 2.65
N GLU A 138 -22.08 -18.36 3.42
CA GLU A 138 -23.06 -17.34 2.99
C GLU A 138 -22.53 -15.90 3.12
N GLY A 139 -21.31 -15.74 3.61
CA GLY A 139 -20.68 -14.45 3.88
C GLY A 139 -20.44 -14.23 5.37
N PHE A 140 -19.82 -13.10 5.69
CA PHE A 140 -19.45 -12.71 7.05
C PHE A 140 -19.65 -11.21 7.25
N ASP A 141 -19.71 -10.79 8.51
CA ASP A 141 -19.95 -9.42 8.91
C ASP A 141 -18.63 -8.62 9.17
N GLN A 142 -18.76 -7.44 9.77
CA GLN A 142 -17.65 -6.57 10.13
C GLN A 142 -16.73 -7.19 11.19
N GLN A 143 -17.27 -8.00 12.13
CA GLN A 143 -16.47 -8.59 13.19
C GLN A 143 -15.53 -9.65 12.62
N ASP A 144 -16.03 -10.48 11.72
CA ASP A 144 -15.23 -11.44 10.96
C ASP A 144 -14.19 -10.72 10.07
N GLY A 145 -14.60 -9.60 9.47
CA GLY A 145 -13.68 -8.73 8.72
C GLY A 145 -12.55 -8.18 9.57
N ASN A 146 -12.80 -7.87 10.85
CA ASN A 146 -11.78 -7.44 11.80
C ASN A 146 -10.82 -8.59 12.17
N GLU A 147 -11.31 -9.84 12.22
CA GLU A 147 -10.46 -11.02 12.41
C GLU A 147 -9.45 -11.15 11.27
N LEU A 148 -9.90 -11.13 10.01
CA LEU A 148 -9.00 -11.11 8.84
C LEU A 148 -8.00 -9.94 8.88
N ASN A 149 -8.47 -8.74 9.24
CA ASN A 149 -7.60 -7.57 9.36
C ASN A 149 -6.54 -7.71 10.46
N SER A 150 -6.80 -8.52 11.47
CA SER A 150 -5.80 -8.82 12.52
C SER A 150 -4.58 -9.57 11.96
N LYS A 151 -4.73 -10.19 10.79
CA LYS A 151 -3.70 -10.92 10.03
C LYS A 151 -3.27 -10.20 8.74
N GLY A 152 -3.56 -8.90 8.62
CA GLY A 152 -3.17 -8.12 7.45
C GLY A 152 -3.95 -8.43 6.17
N ILE A 153 -5.05 -9.20 6.27
CA ILE A 153 -5.90 -9.53 5.12
C ILE A 153 -7.02 -8.50 5.02
N THR A 154 -7.15 -7.88 3.86
CA THR A 154 -8.22 -6.92 3.55
C THR A 154 -9.40 -7.67 2.92
N THR A 155 -10.60 -7.28 3.31
CA THR A 155 -11.83 -7.91 2.83
C THR A 155 -12.87 -6.88 2.35
N ALA A 156 -14.04 -7.37 1.95
CA ALA A 156 -15.22 -6.58 1.65
C ALA A 156 -16.29 -6.87 2.70
N VAL A 157 -16.88 -5.84 3.29
CA VAL A 157 -17.99 -5.99 4.25
C VAL A 157 -19.13 -5.05 3.88
N PHE A 158 -20.37 -5.44 4.24
CA PHE A 158 -21.52 -4.56 4.15
C PHE A 158 -21.60 -3.72 5.43
N TRP A 159 -21.30 -2.44 5.32
CA TRP A 159 -21.23 -1.52 6.45
C TRP A 159 -21.88 -0.18 6.12
N GLY A 160 -22.72 0.33 7.04
CA GLY A 160 -23.38 1.63 6.84
C GLY A 160 -24.32 1.69 5.64
N GLY A 161 -24.82 0.57 5.15
CA GLY A 161 -25.70 0.50 3.98
C GLY A 161 -24.97 0.36 2.64
N LEU A 162 -23.65 0.23 2.66
CA LEU A 162 -22.80 0.12 1.47
C LEU A 162 -21.83 -1.07 1.59
N TRP A 163 -21.43 -1.62 0.47
CA TRP A 163 -20.29 -2.52 0.42
C TRP A 163 -19.00 -1.72 0.37
N VAL A 164 -18.12 -1.98 1.33
CA VAL A 164 -16.85 -1.24 1.48
C VAL A 164 -15.67 -2.19 1.56
N LEU A 165 -14.49 -1.71 1.14
CA LEU A 165 -13.24 -2.35 1.50
C LEU A 165 -13.03 -2.23 3.01
N TRP A 166 -12.51 -3.29 3.63
CA TRP A 166 -12.32 -3.35 5.08
C TRP A 166 -10.93 -3.84 5.44
N GLY A 167 -10.08 -2.93 5.91
CA GLY A 167 -8.72 -3.17 6.36
C GLY A 167 -7.73 -2.13 5.84
N PRO A 168 -7.10 -1.30 6.72
CA PRO A 168 -6.11 -0.31 6.35
C PRO A 168 -4.67 -0.86 6.36
N HIS A 169 -4.47 -2.12 6.74
CA HIS A 169 -3.15 -2.70 6.95
C HIS A 169 -2.52 -3.21 5.66
N THR A 170 -1.18 -3.30 5.67
CA THR A 170 -0.44 -4.11 4.69
C THR A 170 -0.52 -5.59 5.06
N ALA A 171 -0.07 -6.47 4.16
CA ALA A 171 0.04 -7.90 4.42
C ALA A 171 1.06 -8.26 5.53
N TYR A 172 1.95 -7.34 5.88
CA TYR A 172 2.94 -7.51 6.96
C TYR A 172 2.31 -7.47 8.36
N TYR A 173 1.14 -6.85 8.50
CA TYR A 173 0.54 -6.60 9.80
C TYR A 173 0.02 -7.88 10.45
N GLU A 174 0.39 -8.08 11.70
CA GLU A 174 -0.18 -9.08 12.60
C GLU A 174 -0.48 -8.45 13.95
N TYR A 175 -1.71 -8.62 14.43
CA TYR A 175 -2.13 -8.06 15.72
C TYR A 175 -1.35 -8.66 16.88
N GLY A 176 -0.83 -7.80 17.75
CA GLY A 176 -0.04 -8.20 18.93
C GLY A 176 1.43 -8.51 18.63
N SER A 177 1.90 -8.33 17.38
CA SER A 177 3.31 -8.40 17.05
C SER A 177 4.00 -7.04 17.18
N ASP A 178 5.30 -7.05 17.50
CA ASP A 178 6.16 -5.85 17.50
C ASP A 178 6.61 -5.50 16.08
N GLY A 179 5.65 -5.08 15.25
CA GLY A 179 5.90 -4.76 13.85
C GLY A 179 6.63 -3.44 13.64
N VAL A 180 7.35 -3.32 12.53
CA VAL A 180 7.99 -2.07 12.11
C VAL A 180 6.92 -1.09 11.65
N ALA A 181 6.77 0.05 12.34
CA ALA A 181 5.68 1.02 12.18
C ALA A 181 5.41 1.44 10.73
N ARG A 182 6.46 1.62 9.90
CA ARG A 182 6.32 2.01 8.50
C ARG A 182 5.58 0.99 7.63
N TYR A 183 5.56 -0.29 8.03
CA TYR A 183 4.92 -1.38 7.28
C TYR A 183 3.51 -1.73 7.76
N ILE A 184 3.01 -1.10 8.83
CA ILE A 184 1.71 -1.43 9.42
C ILE A 184 0.56 -1.03 8.50
N PHE A 185 0.57 0.20 7.98
CA PHE A 185 -0.51 0.75 7.17
C PHE A 185 -0.10 0.93 5.71
N ASP A 186 -1.05 0.69 4.80
CA ASP A 186 -0.86 0.87 3.36
C ASP A 186 -0.46 2.31 3.01
N VAL A 187 -1.06 3.31 3.67
CA VAL A 187 -0.73 4.72 3.49
C VAL A 187 0.72 5.04 3.85
N ASN A 188 1.26 4.42 4.90
CA ASN A 188 2.63 4.69 5.33
C ASN A 188 3.63 4.37 4.22
N ILE A 189 3.55 3.14 3.71
CA ILE A 189 4.47 2.66 2.68
C ILE A 189 4.24 3.40 1.35
N ARG A 190 2.99 3.63 0.96
CA ARG A 190 2.65 4.32 -0.28
C ARG A 190 3.08 5.78 -0.28
N MET A 191 2.98 6.47 0.86
CA MET A 191 3.49 7.84 1.02
C MET A 191 5.02 7.89 0.93
N LEU A 192 5.73 6.95 1.57
CA LEU A 192 7.19 6.89 1.45
C LEU A 192 7.62 6.61 0.01
N MET A 193 6.94 5.71 -0.70
CA MET A 193 7.17 5.48 -2.13
C MET A 193 6.87 6.72 -2.98
N TYR A 194 5.81 7.47 -2.65
CA TYR A 194 5.47 8.72 -3.33
C TYR A 194 6.60 9.75 -3.22
N ILE A 195 7.17 9.91 -2.01
CA ILE A 195 8.29 10.82 -1.77
C ILE A 195 9.52 10.35 -2.55
N THR A 196 9.92 9.07 -2.43
CA THR A 196 11.10 8.51 -3.12
C THR A 196 10.97 8.62 -4.63
N ASN A 197 9.84 8.21 -5.21
CA ASN A 197 9.59 8.32 -6.64
C ASN A 197 9.49 9.78 -7.09
N GLY A 198 8.96 10.66 -6.24
CA GLY A 198 8.87 12.09 -6.45
C GLY A 198 10.25 12.71 -6.60
N PHE A 199 11.16 12.43 -5.66
CA PHE A 199 12.56 12.86 -5.70
C PHE A 199 13.23 12.51 -7.04
N GLN A 200 13.18 11.25 -7.42
CA GLN A 200 13.78 10.78 -8.67
C GLN A 200 13.17 11.44 -9.92
N ARG A 201 11.87 11.70 -9.90
CA ARG A 201 11.18 12.36 -11.02
C ARG A 201 11.56 13.84 -11.14
N ARG A 202 11.67 14.55 -10.01
CA ARG A 202 12.04 15.98 -9.97
C ARG A 202 13.49 16.20 -10.42
N HIS A 203 14.40 15.37 -9.91
CA HIS A 203 15.85 15.55 -10.09
C HIS A 203 16.47 14.66 -11.19
N GLY A 204 15.70 13.77 -11.81
CA GLY A 204 16.20 12.85 -12.83
C GLY A 204 16.83 13.52 -14.06
N THR A 205 16.44 14.74 -14.41
CA THR A 205 17.03 15.51 -15.51
C THR A 205 18.37 16.18 -15.14
N GLN A 206 18.71 16.20 -13.86
CA GLN A 206 19.94 16.76 -13.33
C GLN A 206 21.09 15.72 -13.27
N ILE A 207 20.78 14.44 -13.50
CA ILE A 207 21.79 13.38 -13.57
C ILE A 207 22.81 13.74 -14.66
N ASP A 208 24.09 13.49 -14.38
CA ASP A 208 25.25 13.85 -15.23
C ASP A 208 25.51 15.36 -15.37
N SER A 209 24.77 16.22 -14.67
CA SER A 209 25.07 17.64 -14.55
C SER A 209 26.21 17.88 -13.55
N THR A 210 26.84 19.07 -13.63
CA THR A 210 27.84 19.47 -12.64
C THR A 210 27.16 19.69 -11.28
N MET A 211 27.50 18.89 -10.29
CA MET A 211 27.02 19.04 -8.94
C MET A 211 27.85 20.02 -8.16
N ASP A 212 27.54 21.31 -8.29
CA ASP A 212 28.13 22.39 -7.48
C ASP A 212 27.31 22.65 -6.22
N LEU A 213 27.82 23.51 -5.35
CA LEU A 213 27.14 23.85 -4.09
C LEU A 213 25.73 24.48 -4.31
N SER A 214 25.58 25.21 -5.42
CA SER A 214 24.29 25.85 -5.75
C SER A 214 23.23 24.82 -6.11
N LEU A 215 23.59 23.83 -6.93
CA LEU A 215 22.66 22.72 -7.27
C LEU A 215 22.33 21.87 -6.05
N GLN A 216 23.33 21.55 -5.20
CA GLN A 216 23.11 20.82 -3.94
C GLN A 216 22.11 21.54 -3.03
N GLN A 217 22.27 22.86 -2.86
CA GLN A 217 21.37 23.67 -2.04
C GLN A 217 19.97 23.79 -2.66
N SER A 218 19.89 23.91 -3.99
CA SER A 218 18.60 23.95 -4.69
C SER A 218 17.80 22.67 -4.45
N ILE A 219 18.45 21.50 -4.55
CA ILE A 219 17.78 20.21 -4.27
C ILE A 219 17.26 20.16 -2.82
N LEU A 220 18.04 20.63 -1.84
CA LEU A 220 17.60 20.68 -0.44
C LEU A 220 16.36 21.56 -0.26
N ILE A 221 16.34 22.72 -0.88
CA ILE A 221 15.22 23.67 -0.80
C ILE A 221 13.98 23.07 -1.48
N ASP A 222 14.12 22.58 -2.71
CA ASP A 222 13.03 22.02 -3.48
C ASP A 222 12.35 20.85 -2.76
N GLU A 223 13.16 19.96 -2.15
CA GLU A 223 12.64 18.81 -1.41
C GLU A 223 12.02 19.21 -0.07
N GLN A 224 12.58 20.21 0.64
CA GLN A 224 11.98 20.72 1.87
C GLN A 224 10.64 21.40 1.59
N GLU A 225 10.52 22.18 0.52
CA GLU A 225 9.27 22.80 0.09
C GLU A 225 8.19 21.76 -0.26
N GLU A 226 8.57 20.64 -0.90
CA GLU A 226 7.65 19.53 -1.17
C GLU A 226 7.18 18.86 0.13
N LEU A 227 8.08 18.60 1.08
CA LEU A 227 7.74 18.02 2.38
C LEU A 227 6.81 18.95 3.18
N ASP A 228 7.07 20.25 3.18
CA ASP A 228 6.24 21.25 3.84
C ASP A 228 4.85 21.36 3.18
N SER A 229 4.78 21.24 1.86
CA SER A 229 3.53 21.17 1.11
C SER A 229 2.72 19.93 1.50
N LEU A 230 3.34 18.76 1.56
CA LEU A 230 2.69 17.50 2.01
C LEU A 230 2.20 17.60 3.46
N LYS A 231 2.99 18.20 4.36
CA LYS A 231 2.59 18.49 5.74
C LYS A 231 1.39 19.46 5.78
N GLY A 232 1.43 20.54 5.00
CA GLY A 232 0.35 21.50 4.89
C GLY A 232 -0.98 20.91 4.40
N ARG A 233 -0.91 19.84 3.58
CA ARG A 233 -2.07 19.06 3.12
C ARG A 233 -2.53 18.01 4.12
N GLY A 234 -1.81 17.79 5.22
CA GLY A 234 -2.11 16.77 6.22
C GLY A 234 -1.64 15.36 5.84
N ALA A 235 -0.84 15.21 4.79
CA ALA A 235 -0.29 13.92 4.37
C ALA A 235 0.85 13.45 5.28
N LEU A 236 1.56 14.39 5.92
CA LEU A 236 2.65 14.15 6.87
C LEU A 236 2.36 14.79 8.22
N ILE A 237 2.87 14.19 9.29
CA ILE A 237 2.85 14.72 10.67
C ILE A 237 4.27 14.93 11.18
N GLY A 238 4.40 15.70 12.28
CA GLY A 238 5.69 16.06 12.86
C GLY A 238 6.42 17.10 12.02
N ASP A 239 7.75 17.02 12.03
CA ASP A 239 8.62 17.93 11.30
C ASP A 239 9.43 17.11 10.27
N PRO A 240 8.93 16.98 9.04
CA PRO A 240 9.67 16.29 7.99
C PRO A 240 10.89 17.12 7.60
N THR A 241 12.01 16.44 7.34
CA THR A 241 13.29 17.10 7.01
C THR A 241 13.97 16.43 5.84
N VAL A 242 14.75 17.23 5.10
CA VAL A 242 15.75 16.75 4.16
C VAL A 242 17.11 17.29 4.58
N GLU A 243 18.11 16.43 4.59
CA GLU A 243 19.45 16.76 5.03
C GLU A 243 20.51 16.22 4.07
N PHE A 244 21.62 16.96 3.90
CA PHE A 244 22.80 16.50 3.21
C PHE A 244 23.91 16.29 4.25
N LEU A 245 23.98 15.08 4.81
CA LEU A 245 24.90 14.76 5.89
C LEU A 245 26.28 14.39 5.36
N GLU A 246 27.34 14.98 5.92
CA GLU A 246 28.74 14.67 5.58
C GLU A 246 29.06 13.18 5.85
N THR A 247 28.43 12.59 6.86
CA THR A 247 28.60 11.17 7.21
C THR A 247 28.07 10.21 6.15
N ALA A 248 27.00 10.60 5.44
CA ALA A 248 26.43 9.86 4.31
C ALA A 248 27.15 10.16 2.99
N ASN A 249 27.89 11.27 2.93
CA ASN A 249 28.55 11.80 1.76
C ASN A 249 30.08 11.92 1.96
N PRO A 250 30.82 10.83 2.21
CA PRO A 250 32.27 10.88 2.33
C PRO A 250 32.91 11.34 1.01
N THR A 251 34.09 11.98 1.09
CA THR A 251 34.79 12.52 -0.07
C THR A 251 34.95 11.50 -1.20
N SER A 252 35.16 10.21 -0.87
CA SER A 252 35.28 9.15 -1.89
C SER A 252 34.02 9.02 -2.75
N ASN A 253 32.82 9.12 -2.14
CA ASN A 253 31.54 9.01 -2.86
C ASN A 253 31.30 10.26 -3.69
N LEU A 254 31.56 11.46 -3.12
CA LEU A 254 31.43 12.72 -3.84
C LEU A 254 32.31 12.76 -5.06
N MET A 255 33.55 12.26 -4.96
CA MET A 255 34.51 12.21 -6.10
C MET A 255 34.08 11.18 -7.16
N ASN A 256 33.26 10.19 -6.81
CA ASN A 256 32.64 9.26 -7.76
C ASN A 256 31.33 9.79 -8.37
N GLY A 257 30.84 10.94 -7.90
CA GLY A 257 29.56 11.48 -8.33
C GLY A 257 28.35 10.90 -7.61
N ASP A 258 28.56 10.20 -6.47
CA ASP A 258 27.51 9.60 -5.66
C ASP A 258 27.12 10.55 -4.54
N PHE A 259 25.89 11.08 -4.60
CA PHE A 259 25.33 12.01 -3.63
C PHE A 259 24.11 11.43 -2.94
N VAL A 260 23.98 11.63 -1.62
CA VAL A 260 22.90 11.11 -0.78
C VAL A 260 22.22 12.25 -0.03
N TRP A 261 20.91 12.36 -0.19
CA TRP A 261 20.03 13.22 0.63
C TRP A 261 19.22 12.33 1.54
N ASP A 262 19.30 12.60 2.84
CA ASP A 262 18.52 11.90 3.86
C ASP A 262 17.18 12.61 4.06
N ILE A 263 16.08 11.92 3.72
CA ILE A 263 14.72 12.42 3.87
C ILE A 263 14.05 11.68 5.03
N SER A 264 13.61 12.43 6.04
CA SER A 264 12.87 11.91 7.19
C SER A 264 11.44 12.45 7.19
N ALA A 265 10.46 11.55 7.09
CA ALA A 265 9.05 11.91 7.04
C ALA A 265 8.19 10.85 7.74
N THR A 266 7.14 11.32 8.42
CA THR A 266 6.16 10.44 9.07
C THR A 266 4.79 10.65 8.40
N PRO A 267 4.30 9.67 7.61
CA PRO A 267 2.96 9.71 7.04
C PRO A 267 1.89 9.79 8.12
N THR A 268 0.82 10.53 7.86
CA THR A 268 -0.33 10.62 8.76
C THR A 268 -1.03 9.27 8.85
N PRO A 269 -1.14 8.66 10.05
CA PRO A 269 -1.77 7.35 10.19
C PRO A 269 -3.29 7.45 9.97
N PRO A 270 -3.94 6.39 9.45
CA PRO A 270 -5.38 6.35 9.31
C PRO A 270 -6.07 6.30 10.68
N PHE A 271 -7.27 6.90 10.78
CA PHE A 271 -8.14 6.75 11.96
C PHE A 271 -8.73 5.33 11.99
N LYS A 272 -8.00 4.39 12.57
CA LYS A 272 -8.39 2.97 12.60
C LYS A 272 -9.51 2.69 13.61
N SER A 273 -9.44 3.29 14.80
CA SER A 273 -10.41 3.04 15.87
C SER A 273 -10.57 4.28 16.76
N GLY A 274 -11.78 4.49 17.26
CA GLY A 274 -12.09 5.55 18.20
C GLY A 274 -12.98 5.03 19.31
N THR A 275 -12.69 5.43 20.57
CA THR A 275 -13.52 5.09 21.73
C THR A 275 -14.04 6.37 22.35
N ALA A 276 -15.37 6.49 22.45
CA ALA A 276 -16.01 7.54 23.25
C ALA A 276 -16.31 7.00 24.64
N ARG A 277 -15.85 7.70 25.68
CA ARG A 277 -16.25 7.44 27.07
C ARG A 277 -17.32 8.44 27.44
N VAL A 278 -18.52 7.95 27.74
CA VAL A 278 -19.64 8.79 28.16
C VAL A 278 -19.92 8.49 29.63
N SER A 279 -19.95 9.52 30.46
CA SER A 279 -20.34 9.44 31.86
C SER A 279 -21.58 10.29 32.12
N TYR A 280 -22.45 9.79 32.99
CA TYR A 280 -23.58 10.56 33.52
C TYR A 280 -23.07 11.51 34.61
N THR A 281 -23.52 12.76 34.60
CA THR A 281 -23.25 13.75 35.65
C THR A 281 -24.57 14.17 36.29
N ASP A 282 -24.64 14.11 37.62
CA ASP A 282 -25.78 14.53 38.45
C ASP A 282 -25.71 16.02 38.80
N GLU A 283 -25.58 16.93 37.85
CA GLU A 283 -25.70 18.37 38.09
C GLU A 283 -27.13 18.88 37.87
#